data_006c5f6446de0b60417892414bacb444
#
_entry.id   006c5f6446de0b60417892414bacb444
#
_cell.length_a   1.000
_cell.length_b   1.000
_cell.length_c   1.000
_cell.angle_alpha   90.00
_cell.angle_beta   90.00
_cell.angle_gamma   90.00
#
_symmetry.space_group_name_H-M   'P 1'
#
loop_
_entity.id
_entity.type
_entity.pdbx_description
1 polymer ?
#
loop_
_entity_poly.entity_id
_entity_poly.type
_entity_poly.pdbx_seq_one_letter_code
_entity_poly.pdbx_strand_id
1 'polypeptide(L)'
;MPSGSPGLAQRIAPWLLAITLAMALLQAYRMNPVEEFRIGVEHRDAIPPCRTNPIQIFDAATPAVSPDVCWARAGERVIWIFANNPNRSFHVHMSPSPFTNKSGQAGAFEADSTNGVVVSDPVRQASDYTVYKYVVTYDDGKKRIDPHVVIMK
;
A
#
# COMPACT_ATOMS: atom_id res chain seq x y z
N MET A 1 -16.94 58.20 -29.31
CA MET A 1 -16.13 56.98 -28.99
C MET A 1 -17.03 56.07 -28.18
N PRO A 2 -17.47 54.92 -28.66
CA PRO A 2 -18.27 54.00 -27.87
C PRO A 2 -17.38 53.08 -27.06
N SER A 3 -17.50 53.14 -25.74
CA SER A 3 -16.89 52.18 -24.78
C SER A 3 -17.66 50.87 -24.82
N GLY A 4 -17.15 49.89 -25.56
CA GLY A 4 -17.69 48.54 -25.55
C GLY A 4 -17.43 47.85 -24.21
N SER A 5 -18.49 47.60 -23.44
CA SER A 5 -18.40 46.72 -22.28
C SER A 5 -18.05 45.28 -22.72
N PRO A 6 -17.14 44.60 -22.07
CA PRO A 6 -16.79 43.21 -22.43
C PRO A 6 -18.02 42.31 -22.29
N GLY A 7 -18.34 41.59 -23.37
CA GLY A 7 -19.53 40.77 -23.45
C GLY A 7 -19.55 39.65 -22.40
N LEU A 8 -20.77 39.28 -21.99
CA LEU A 8 -21.04 38.25 -20.95
C LEU A 8 -20.30 36.94 -21.20
N ALA A 9 -20.06 36.59 -22.48
CA ALA A 9 -19.32 35.37 -22.89
C ALA A 9 -17.86 35.36 -22.43
N GLN A 10 -17.20 36.52 -22.31
CA GLN A 10 -15.81 36.62 -21.87
C GLN A 10 -15.61 36.40 -20.36
N ARG A 11 -16.71 36.56 -19.57
CA ARG A 11 -16.68 36.35 -18.11
C ARG A 11 -17.00 34.91 -17.70
N ILE A 12 -17.62 34.10 -18.56
CA ILE A 12 -18.08 32.74 -18.27
C ILE A 12 -16.98 31.71 -18.58
N ALA A 13 -16.12 31.94 -19.56
CA ALA A 13 -15.09 31.00 -20.01
C ALA A 13 -14.10 30.55 -18.90
N PRO A 14 -13.57 31.42 -18.04
CA PRO A 14 -12.63 30.97 -17.02
C PRO A 14 -13.26 30.11 -15.91
N TRP A 15 -14.55 30.34 -15.62
CA TRP A 15 -15.28 29.56 -14.62
C TRP A 15 -15.63 28.15 -15.12
N LEU A 16 -15.97 27.99 -16.38
CA LEU A 16 -16.22 26.70 -17.00
C LEU A 16 -14.93 25.84 -17.04
N LEU A 17 -13.79 26.44 -17.34
CA LEU A 17 -12.50 25.78 -17.31
C LEU A 17 -12.11 25.33 -15.89
N ALA A 18 -12.36 26.15 -14.87
CA ALA A 18 -12.10 25.80 -13.48
C ALA A 18 -13.01 24.65 -13.00
N ILE A 19 -14.28 24.63 -13.39
CA ILE A 19 -15.22 23.56 -13.03
C ILE A 19 -14.85 22.26 -13.72
N THR A 20 -14.45 22.27 -15.00
CA THR A 20 -14.03 21.06 -15.71
C THR A 20 -12.72 20.50 -15.16
N LEU A 21 -11.78 21.36 -14.78
CA LEU A 21 -10.53 20.93 -14.13
C LEU A 21 -10.79 20.34 -12.74
N ALA A 22 -11.66 20.97 -11.94
CA ALA A 22 -12.05 20.46 -10.63
C ALA A 22 -12.78 19.10 -10.72
N MET A 23 -13.65 18.92 -11.71
CA MET A 23 -14.33 17.65 -11.96
C MET A 23 -13.36 16.57 -12.43
N ALA A 24 -12.38 16.90 -13.28
CA ALA A 24 -11.34 15.97 -13.71
C ALA A 24 -10.42 15.54 -12.54
N LEU A 25 -10.06 16.47 -11.66
CA LEU A 25 -9.30 16.18 -10.45
C LEU A 25 -10.10 15.34 -9.45
N LEU A 26 -11.41 15.60 -9.30
CA LEU A 26 -12.30 14.78 -8.47
C LEU A 26 -12.49 13.37 -9.04
N GLN A 27 -12.52 13.20 -10.35
CA GLN A 27 -12.58 11.90 -10.99
C GLN A 27 -11.24 11.15 -10.87
N ALA A 28 -10.10 11.83 -11.01
CA ALA A 28 -8.78 11.26 -10.79
C ALA A 28 -8.57 10.86 -9.31
N TYR A 29 -9.13 11.63 -8.37
CA TYR A 29 -9.09 11.30 -6.95
C TYR A 29 -10.05 10.15 -6.58
N ARG A 30 -11.13 9.94 -7.36
CA ARG A 30 -12.07 8.82 -7.21
C ARG A 30 -11.62 7.52 -7.88
N MET A 31 -10.58 7.55 -8.69
CA MET A 31 -9.85 6.33 -9.08
C MET A 31 -9.03 5.85 -7.88
N ASN A 32 -9.75 5.43 -6.86
CA ASN A 32 -9.24 4.90 -5.62
C ASN A 32 -8.51 3.59 -5.96
N PRO A 33 -7.23 3.42 -5.61
CA PRO A 33 -6.52 2.13 -5.78
C PRO A 33 -7.22 0.96 -5.07
N VAL A 34 -8.21 1.27 -4.22
CA VAL A 34 -9.09 0.29 -3.59
C VAL A 34 -10.01 -0.44 -4.60
N GLU A 35 -10.41 0.18 -5.72
CA GLU A 35 -11.26 -0.51 -6.71
C GLU A 35 -10.49 -1.52 -7.55
N GLU A 36 -9.26 -1.21 -7.92
CA GLU A 36 -8.40 -2.15 -8.64
C GLU A 36 -8.07 -3.39 -7.79
N PHE A 37 -8.04 -3.22 -6.46
CA PHE A 37 -7.83 -4.29 -5.51
C PHE A 37 -9.09 -5.08 -5.18
N ARG A 38 -10.28 -4.49 -5.29
CA ARG A 38 -11.57 -5.19 -5.12
C ARG A 38 -11.74 -6.35 -6.09
N ILE A 39 -11.25 -6.20 -7.31
CA ILE A 39 -11.26 -7.25 -8.34
C ILE A 39 -10.37 -8.43 -7.92
N GLY A 40 -9.25 -8.18 -7.25
CA GLY A 40 -8.36 -9.23 -6.73
C GLY A 40 -8.92 -9.99 -5.54
N VAL A 41 -9.78 -9.37 -4.74
CA VAL A 41 -10.40 -10.00 -3.55
C VAL A 41 -11.56 -10.93 -3.93
N GLU A 42 -12.21 -10.72 -5.07
CA GLU A 42 -13.21 -11.66 -5.61
C GLU A 42 -12.60 -13.02 -6.01
N HIS A 43 -11.26 -13.06 -6.26
CA HIS A 43 -10.51 -14.29 -6.51
C HIS A 43 -9.78 -14.75 -5.24
N ARG A 44 -10.51 -14.88 -4.16
CA ARG A 44 -10.05 -15.23 -2.81
C ARG A 44 -9.13 -16.45 -2.76
N ASP A 45 -9.42 -17.45 -3.60
CA ASP A 45 -8.66 -18.71 -3.65
C ASP A 45 -7.29 -18.59 -4.32
N ALA A 46 -7.01 -17.44 -4.97
CA ALA A 46 -5.73 -17.17 -5.63
C ALA A 46 -4.71 -16.46 -4.72
N ILE A 47 -5.15 -15.79 -3.62
CA ILE A 47 -4.25 -15.09 -2.71
C ILE A 47 -3.78 -16.06 -1.63
N PRO A 48 -2.48 -16.33 -1.48
CA PRO A 48 -1.97 -17.25 -0.48
C PRO A 48 -2.04 -16.67 0.93
N PRO A 49 -2.19 -17.51 1.98
CA PRO A 49 -2.06 -17.05 3.37
C PRO A 49 -0.62 -16.68 3.71
N CYS A 50 -0.42 -15.52 4.36
CA CYS A 50 0.92 -15.05 4.75
C CYS A 50 1.62 -16.00 5.74
N ARG A 51 0.85 -16.69 6.60
CA ARG A 51 1.38 -17.60 7.63
C ARG A 51 2.15 -18.80 7.08
N THR A 52 1.73 -19.30 5.90
CA THR A 52 2.34 -20.47 5.26
C THR A 52 3.24 -20.09 4.09
N ASN A 53 3.20 -18.83 3.68
CA ASN A 53 3.97 -18.29 2.56
C ASN A 53 4.70 -17.03 3.04
N PRO A 54 5.89 -17.15 3.64
CA PRO A 54 6.71 -16.00 3.95
C PRO A 54 6.93 -15.15 2.71
N ILE A 55 6.86 -13.84 2.87
CA ILE A 55 7.10 -12.91 1.78
C ILE A 55 8.59 -12.89 1.48
N GLN A 56 8.97 -13.43 0.35
CA GLN A 56 10.35 -13.51 -0.10
C GLN A 56 10.75 -12.25 -0.85
N ILE A 57 11.85 -11.64 -0.45
CA ILE A 57 12.42 -10.46 -1.11
C ILE A 57 13.52 -10.95 -2.04
N PHE A 58 13.44 -10.56 -3.30
CA PHE A 58 14.41 -10.92 -4.32
C PHE A 58 15.22 -9.69 -4.74
N ASP A 59 16.55 -9.82 -4.66
CA ASP A 59 17.47 -8.84 -5.21
C ASP A 59 17.73 -9.17 -6.69
N ALA A 60 16.91 -8.60 -7.54
CA ALA A 60 17.03 -8.67 -8.98
C ALA A 60 17.32 -7.29 -9.58
N ALA A 61 17.53 -7.23 -10.90
CA ALA A 61 17.63 -5.95 -11.61
C ALA A 61 16.40 -5.07 -11.35
N THR A 62 15.22 -5.70 -11.30
CA THR A 62 13.99 -5.09 -10.76
C THR A 62 13.69 -5.76 -9.43
N PRO A 63 13.78 -5.02 -8.31
CA PRO A 63 13.42 -5.53 -7.00
C PRO A 63 11.99 -6.08 -6.97
N ALA A 64 11.78 -7.25 -6.37
CA ALA A 64 10.50 -7.90 -6.32
C ALA A 64 10.27 -8.61 -4.97
N VAL A 65 9.01 -8.89 -4.65
CA VAL A 65 8.61 -9.78 -3.56
C VAL A 65 7.68 -10.88 -4.09
N SER A 66 7.66 -12.01 -3.41
CA SER A 66 6.71 -13.09 -3.71
C SER A 66 6.26 -13.79 -2.41
N PRO A 67 4.96 -13.92 -2.18
CA PRO A 67 3.88 -13.30 -2.94
C PRO A 67 3.88 -11.78 -2.78
N ASP A 68 3.49 -11.03 -3.81
CA ASP A 68 3.30 -9.58 -3.77
C ASP A 68 2.05 -9.17 -2.96
N VAL A 69 1.11 -10.12 -2.84
CA VAL A 69 -0.08 -10.01 -1.99
C VAL A 69 -0.26 -11.31 -1.23
N CYS A 70 -0.49 -11.22 0.08
CA CYS A 70 -0.94 -12.36 0.89
C CYS A 70 -1.99 -11.90 1.90
N TRP A 71 -2.79 -12.85 2.43
CA TRP A 71 -3.77 -12.53 3.46
C TRP A 71 -3.36 -13.07 4.83
N ALA A 72 -3.77 -12.36 5.89
CA ALA A 72 -3.59 -12.78 7.27
C ALA A 72 -4.85 -12.52 8.10
N ARG A 73 -5.04 -13.29 9.18
CA ARG A 73 -6.13 -13.16 10.13
C ARG A 73 -5.63 -12.61 11.46
N ALA A 74 -6.57 -12.22 12.31
CA ALA A 74 -6.27 -11.81 13.68
C ALA A 74 -5.45 -12.86 14.43
N GLY A 75 -4.41 -12.40 15.11
CA GLY A 75 -3.46 -13.24 15.84
C GLY A 75 -2.33 -13.84 14.99
N GLU A 76 -2.46 -13.86 13.66
CA GLU A 76 -1.38 -14.33 12.78
C GLU A 76 -0.28 -13.29 12.65
N ARG A 77 0.90 -13.73 12.22
CA ARG A 77 2.08 -12.90 11.96
C ARG A 77 2.43 -12.97 10.48
N VAL A 78 2.97 -11.89 9.96
CA VAL A 78 3.56 -11.82 8.63
C VAL A 78 5.07 -11.93 8.77
N ILE A 79 5.69 -12.71 7.88
CA ILE A 79 7.12 -12.95 7.88
C ILE A 79 7.67 -12.49 6.54
N TRP A 80 8.73 -11.69 6.57
CA TRP A 80 9.51 -11.29 5.40
C TRP A 80 10.89 -11.91 5.50
N ILE A 81 11.40 -12.43 4.39
CA ILE A 81 12.73 -13.03 4.31
C ILE A 81 13.45 -12.57 3.04
N PHE A 82 14.75 -12.40 3.13
CA PHE A 82 15.58 -12.20 1.95
C PHE A 82 15.90 -13.56 1.33
N ALA A 83 15.32 -13.86 0.14
CA ALA A 83 15.27 -15.22 -0.42
C ALA A 83 16.65 -15.83 -0.69
N ASN A 84 17.58 -15.03 -1.22
CA ASN A 84 18.87 -15.52 -1.71
C ASN A 84 20.08 -15.04 -0.88
N ASN A 85 19.84 -14.28 0.19
CA ASN A 85 20.91 -13.75 1.03
C ASN A 85 20.43 -13.50 2.47
N PRO A 86 20.52 -14.51 3.35
CA PRO A 86 20.03 -14.39 4.73
C PRO A 86 20.77 -13.34 5.57
N ASN A 87 21.94 -12.88 5.11
CA ASN A 87 22.72 -11.87 5.82
C ASN A 87 22.43 -10.44 5.34
N ARG A 88 21.56 -10.28 4.34
CA ARG A 88 21.27 -8.96 3.81
C ARG A 88 20.25 -8.25 4.68
N SER A 89 20.56 -7.04 5.08
CA SER A 89 19.66 -6.21 5.86
C SER A 89 18.61 -5.55 4.97
N PHE A 90 17.38 -5.48 5.49
CA PHE A 90 16.29 -4.73 4.90
C PHE A 90 15.40 -4.16 6.01
N HIS A 91 14.64 -3.14 5.67
CA HIS A 91 13.70 -2.47 6.53
C HIS A 91 12.28 -2.62 5.98
N VAL A 92 11.31 -2.89 6.86
CA VAL A 92 9.87 -2.92 6.53
C VAL A 92 9.18 -1.78 7.25
N HIS A 93 8.45 -0.97 6.48
CA HIS A 93 7.63 0.12 7.01
C HIS A 93 6.19 -0.03 6.53
N MET A 94 5.22 0.12 7.44
CA MET A 94 3.79 0.09 7.14
C MET A 94 3.05 1.13 7.98
N SER A 95 2.37 2.06 7.32
CA SER A 95 1.57 3.10 7.99
C SER A 95 0.33 3.45 7.15
N PRO A 96 -0.90 3.28 7.69
CA PRO A 96 -1.21 2.64 8.98
C PRO A 96 -0.86 1.15 8.98
N SER A 97 -0.74 0.55 10.17
CA SER A 97 -0.38 -0.85 10.34
C SER A 97 -1.53 -1.67 10.93
N PRO A 98 -1.75 -2.93 10.47
CA PRO A 98 -2.70 -3.85 11.08
C PRO A 98 -2.16 -4.53 12.34
N PHE A 99 -0.88 -4.37 12.65
CA PHE A 99 -0.25 -5.08 13.76
C PHE A 99 -0.51 -4.40 15.09
N THR A 100 -0.56 -5.20 16.14
CA THR A 100 -0.58 -4.69 17.52
C THR A 100 0.82 -4.22 17.87
N ASN A 101 0.99 -2.93 18.14
CA ASN A 101 2.23 -2.51 18.78
C ASN A 101 2.25 -2.98 20.25
N LYS A 102 3.40 -2.87 20.92
CA LYS A 102 3.58 -3.27 22.33
C LYS A 102 2.60 -2.58 23.30
N SER A 103 2.01 -1.46 22.91
CA SER A 103 0.98 -0.72 23.66
C SER A 103 -0.46 -1.05 23.24
N GLY A 104 -0.67 -1.95 22.28
CA GLY A 104 -1.99 -2.34 21.78
C GLY A 104 -2.67 -1.30 20.89
N GLN A 105 -1.96 -0.22 20.52
CA GLN A 105 -2.51 0.87 19.72
C GLN A 105 -2.26 0.66 18.23
N ALA A 106 -3.14 1.25 17.41
CA ALA A 106 -2.94 1.37 15.99
C ALA A 106 -1.83 2.38 15.71
N GLY A 107 -0.85 2.03 14.90
CA GLY A 107 0.25 2.92 14.58
C GLY A 107 0.99 2.48 13.32
N ALA A 108 2.15 3.02 13.11
CA ALA A 108 3.08 2.51 12.13
C ALA A 108 3.77 1.24 12.67
N PHE A 109 4.06 0.32 11.76
CA PHE A 109 4.98 -0.79 12.00
C PHE A 109 6.29 -0.46 11.29
N GLU A 110 7.38 -0.55 12.03
CA GLU A 110 8.73 -0.37 11.50
C GLU A 110 9.63 -1.46 12.09
N ALA A 111 10.35 -2.15 11.25
CA ALA A 111 11.28 -3.18 11.67
C ALA A 111 12.46 -3.34 10.71
N ASP A 112 13.65 -3.43 11.30
CA ASP A 112 14.87 -3.85 10.61
C ASP A 112 15.00 -5.37 10.68
N SER A 113 15.50 -5.96 9.60
CA SER A 113 15.73 -7.40 9.57
C SER A 113 16.87 -7.82 10.49
N THR A 114 16.67 -8.95 11.14
CA THR A 114 17.73 -9.65 11.86
C THR A 114 18.02 -10.96 11.12
N ASN A 115 19.25 -11.14 10.68
CA ASN A 115 19.65 -12.30 9.84
C ASN A 115 18.75 -12.47 8.60
N GLY A 116 18.40 -11.37 7.93
CA GLY A 116 17.56 -11.39 6.72
C GLY A 116 16.10 -11.76 6.95
N VAL A 117 15.61 -11.62 8.18
CA VAL A 117 14.22 -11.94 8.55
C VAL A 117 13.61 -10.79 9.32
N VAL A 118 12.37 -10.45 9.00
CA VAL A 118 11.46 -9.61 9.79
C VAL A 118 10.22 -10.43 10.13
N VAL A 119 9.77 -10.37 11.36
CA VAL A 119 8.51 -10.96 11.82
C VAL A 119 7.67 -9.86 12.43
N SER A 120 6.44 -9.71 11.95
CA SER A 120 5.52 -8.71 12.50
C SER A 120 5.06 -9.07 13.91
N ASP A 121 4.51 -8.08 14.62
CA ASP A 121 3.59 -8.35 15.72
C ASP A 121 2.31 -9.04 15.22
N PRO A 122 1.49 -9.64 16.10
CA PRO A 122 0.24 -10.25 15.69
C PRO A 122 -0.70 -9.25 15.02
N VAL A 123 -1.40 -9.71 13.99
CA VAL A 123 -2.46 -8.94 13.34
C VAL A 123 -3.59 -8.68 14.34
N ARG A 124 -4.08 -7.44 14.39
CA ARG A 124 -5.27 -7.08 15.16
C ARG A 124 -6.53 -7.62 14.51
N GLN A 125 -7.59 -7.76 15.29
CA GLN A 125 -8.89 -8.08 14.74
C GLN A 125 -9.36 -6.94 13.82
N ALA A 126 -9.75 -7.29 12.61
CA ALA A 126 -10.38 -6.39 11.66
C ALA A 126 -11.90 -6.62 11.64
N SER A 127 -12.67 -5.55 11.47
CA SER A 127 -14.12 -5.63 11.32
C SER A 127 -14.53 -6.11 9.94
N ASP A 128 -13.67 -5.89 8.96
CA ASP A 128 -13.89 -6.21 7.55
C ASP A 128 -12.55 -6.47 6.85
N TYR A 129 -12.59 -6.81 5.57
CA TYR A 129 -11.40 -6.90 4.73
C TYR A 129 -10.73 -5.55 4.62
N THR A 130 -9.45 -5.49 4.94
CA THR A 130 -8.67 -4.27 4.84
C THR A 130 -7.33 -4.57 4.17
N VAL A 131 -7.00 -3.76 3.19
CA VAL A 131 -5.72 -3.84 2.48
C VAL A 131 -4.75 -2.85 3.09
N TYR A 132 -3.57 -3.32 3.41
CA TYR A 132 -2.48 -2.51 3.91
C TYR A 132 -1.32 -2.53 2.91
N LYS A 133 -0.90 -1.34 2.50
CA LYS A 133 0.31 -1.16 1.71
C LYS A 133 1.50 -1.04 2.66
N TYR A 134 2.59 -1.71 2.34
CA TYR A 134 3.84 -1.57 3.07
C TYR A 134 5.00 -1.29 2.13
N VAL A 135 6.11 -0.89 2.69
CA VAL A 135 7.34 -0.57 1.97
C VAL A 135 8.44 -1.47 2.47
N VAL A 136 9.16 -2.10 1.57
CA VAL A 136 10.43 -2.76 1.87
C VAL A 136 11.55 -1.92 1.25
N THR A 137 12.54 -1.57 2.05
CA THR A 137 13.75 -0.87 1.59
C THR A 137 14.99 -1.64 1.97
N TYR A 138 16.00 -1.62 1.10
CA TYR A 138 17.32 -2.20 1.34
C TYR A 138 18.39 -1.44 0.54
N ASP A 139 19.67 -1.81 0.68
CA ASP A 139 20.80 -1.08 0.09
C ASP A 139 20.80 0.41 0.50
N ASP A 140 20.72 0.70 1.79
CA ASP A 140 20.66 2.05 2.36
C ASP A 140 19.53 2.90 1.74
N GLY A 141 18.38 2.28 1.50
CA GLY A 141 17.19 2.92 0.95
C GLY A 141 17.20 3.12 -0.58
N LYS A 142 18.24 2.66 -1.28
CA LYS A 142 18.34 2.80 -2.74
C LYS A 142 17.36 1.91 -3.49
N LYS A 143 16.98 0.79 -2.90
CA LYS A 143 15.99 -0.14 -3.46
C LYS A 143 14.73 -0.13 -2.63
N ARG A 144 13.59 -0.06 -3.29
CA ARG A 144 12.27 0.06 -2.69
C ARG A 144 11.24 -0.79 -3.43
N ILE A 145 10.38 -1.45 -2.66
CA ILE A 145 9.25 -2.24 -3.15
C ILE A 145 8.02 -1.87 -2.33
N ASP A 146 6.86 -1.76 -2.96
CA ASP A 146 5.59 -1.31 -2.34
C ASP A 146 4.48 -2.38 -2.47
N PRO A 147 4.58 -3.54 -1.80
CA PRO A 147 3.57 -4.60 -1.87
C PRO A 147 2.40 -4.41 -0.89
N HIS A 148 1.51 -5.43 -0.81
CA HIS A 148 0.28 -5.35 -0.01
C HIS A 148 0.07 -6.58 0.87
N VAL A 149 -0.58 -6.35 2.04
CA VAL A 149 -1.13 -7.41 2.89
C VAL A 149 -2.63 -7.18 3.06
N VAL A 150 -3.41 -8.24 2.91
CA VAL A 150 -4.86 -8.22 3.13
C VAL A 150 -5.16 -8.80 4.51
N ILE A 151 -5.84 -8.04 5.34
CA ILE A 151 -6.32 -8.55 6.62
C ILE A 151 -7.76 -9.01 6.44
N MET A 152 -7.98 -10.26 6.82
CA MET A 152 -9.28 -10.92 6.73
C MET A 152 -9.91 -11.03 8.12
N LYS A 153 -11.25 -10.90 8.14
CA LYS A 153 -12.07 -11.14 9.31
C LYS A 153 -12.02 -12.60 9.76
#